data_793f4ab5c259031f1f92cb11e32bbd99
#
_entry.id   793f4ab5c259031f1f92cb11e32bbd99
#
_cell.length_a   1.000
_cell.length_b   1.000
_cell.length_c   1.000
_cell.angle_alpha   90.00
_cell.angle_beta   90.00
_cell.angle_gamma   90.00
#
_symmetry.space_group_name_H-M   'P 1'
#
loop_
_entity.id
_entity.type
_entity.pdbx_description
1 polymer ?
#
loop_
_entity_poly.entity_id
_entity_poly.type
_entity_poly.pdbx_seq_one_letter_code
_entity_poly.pdbx_strand_id
1 'polypeptide(L)'
;MFPYLILVSLVAWATGILNAESRFAAPAAAPILLNLGIIGSAFSIAPRLDQPIFVIAIGVLICGGLQVLLQVPSLKNTGQSLKPVFSLNDPKIRKLLKLLGPTLLGAGVYQINIILLRNLASFLPEGQVTHYYNASRLSELVLGVFAFGIVSASFPELSLSVAQENWSKLRDTLRTGTASGMLLVVPASVGLIVLAEPIVSMLFFHGAYQWDDVQQTALALQAFALSLPAVAVIRMLTSVYFSFQDTKTPVRIALIGIPVTGLLGWYWSMQLEVQGLALGLSAGTFFQLILMGWNFRKFKNFHQNWWPVPVSYTHLTLPTSDLV
;
A
#
# COMPACT_ATOMS: atom_id res chain seq x y z
N MET A 1 16.80 -4.37 17.17
CA MET A 1 15.36 -4.32 16.82
C MET A 1 14.64 -5.67 16.82
N PHE A 2 15.34 -6.82 16.82
CA PHE A 2 14.71 -8.15 16.87
C PHE A 2 13.65 -8.35 17.97
N PRO A 3 13.87 -7.91 19.23
CA PRO A 3 12.85 -8.07 20.27
C PRO A 3 11.50 -7.42 19.94
N TYR A 4 11.48 -6.36 19.11
CA TYR A 4 10.24 -5.71 18.69
C TYR A 4 9.35 -6.63 17.85
N LEU A 5 9.91 -7.60 17.11
CA LEU A 5 9.13 -8.58 16.35
C LEU A 5 8.18 -9.39 17.22
N ILE A 6 8.61 -9.73 18.46
CA ILE A 6 7.76 -10.43 19.42
C ILE A 6 6.59 -9.52 19.83
N LEU A 7 6.89 -8.27 20.16
CA LEU A 7 5.88 -7.30 20.60
C LEU A 7 4.85 -7.01 19.50
N VAL A 8 5.31 -6.74 18.27
CA VAL A 8 4.40 -6.49 17.15
C VAL A 8 3.56 -7.70 16.77
N SER A 9 4.10 -8.92 16.94
CA SER A 9 3.33 -10.16 16.74
C SER A 9 2.22 -10.32 17.76
N LEU A 10 2.50 -9.98 19.03
CA LEU A 10 1.49 -9.95 20.10
C LEU A 10 0.42 -8.89 19.84
N VAL A 11 0.82 -7.69 19.41
CA VAL A 11 -0.11 -6.63 19.00
C VAL A 11 -1.00 -7.09 17.85
N ALA A 12 -0.42 -7.72 16.82
CA ALA A 12 -1.18 -8.22 15.67
C ALA A 12 -2.17 -9.33 16.05
N TRP A 13 -1.74 -10.25 16.92
CA TRP A 13 -2.60 -11.31 17.45
C TRP A 13 -3.78 -10.73 18.25
N ALA A 14 -3.51 -9.80 19.17
CA ALA A 14 -4.52 -9.12 19.97
C ALA A 14 -5.50 -8.32 19.08
N THR A 15 -4.97 -7.59 18.09
CA THR A 15 -5.76 -6.87 17.09
C THR A 15 -6.70 -7.81 16.32
N GLY A 16 -6.22 -9.01 15.94
CA GLY A 16 -7.03 -10.01 15.24
C GLY A 16 -8.24 -10.45 16.07
N ILE A 17 -8.04 -10.73 17.36
CA ILE A 17 -9.13 -11.11 18.30
C ILE A 17 -10.11 -9.95 18.47
N LEU A 18 -9.60 -8.74 18.74
CA LEU A 18 -10.44 -7.58 18.99
C LEU A 18 -11.27 -7.18 17.76
N ASN A 19 -10.71 -7.27 16.57
CA ASN A 19 -11.42 -7.03 15.32
C ASN A 19 -12.52 -8.07 15.07
N ALA A 20 -12.27 -9.36 15.39
CA ALA A 20 -13.28 -10.41 15.30
C ALA A 20 -14.47 -10.15 16.26
N GLU A 21 -14.23 -9.51 17.41
CA GLU A 21 -15.23 -9.11 18.40
C GLU A 21 -15.80 -7.69 18.12
N SER A 22 -15.51 -7.11 16.94
CA SER A 22 -15.94 -5.75 16.55
C SER A 22 -15.46 -4.64 17.50
N ARG A 23 -14.32 -4.82 18.16
CA ARG A 23 -13.70 -3.86 19.08
C ARG A 23 -12.50 -3.19 18.40
N PHE A 24 -12.74 -2.09 17.72
CA PHE A 24 -11.73 -1.45 16.87
C PHE A 24 -10.91 -0.35 17.56
N ALA A 25 -11.38 0.20 18.69
CA ALA A 25 -10.77 1.39 19.30
C ALA A 25 -9.32 1.16 19.77
N ALA A 26 -9.06 0.09 20.54
CA ALA A 26 -7.73 -0.21 21.04
C ALA A 26 -6.74 -0.60 19.91
N PRO A 27 -7.10 -1.46 18.94
CA PRO A 27 -6.30 -1.68 17.74
C PRO A 27 -5.97 -0.41 16.95
N ALA A 28 -6.93 0.48 16.73
CA ALA A 28 -6.73 1.73 16.00
C ALA A 28 -5.81 2.72 16.73
N ALA A 29 -5.81 2.71 18.06
CA ALA A 29 -4.94 3.57 18.88
C ALA A 29 -3.49 3.05 18.98
N ALA A 30 -3.24 1.76 18.77
CA ALA A 30 -1.91 1.17 18.92
C ALA A 30 -0.82 1.84 18.05
N PRO A 31 -1.03 2.11 16.74
CA PRO A 31 -0.04 2.82 15.91
C PRO A 31 0.25 4.25 16.39
N ILE A 32 -0.72 4.92 17.01
CA ILE A 32 -0.55 6.28 17.55
C ILE A 32 0.49 6.28 18.65
N LEU A 33 0.44 5.30 19.56
CA LEU A 33 1.43 5.16 20.65
C LEU A 33 2.84 4.97 20.12
N LEU A 34 3.02 4.16 19.06
CA LEU A 34 4.33 3.96 18.45
C LEU A 34 4.88 5.26 17.87
N ASN A 35 4.05 5.98 17.12
CA ASN A 35 4.46 7.24 16.50
C ASN A 35 4.80 8.30 17.54
N LEU A 36 3.96 8.45 18.58
CA LEU A 36 4.24 9.37 19.69
C LEU A 36 5.54 9.01 20.42
N GLY A 37 5.81 7.72 20.60
CA GLY A 37 7.03 7.27 21.23
C GLY A 37 8.27 7.52 20.40
N ILE A 38 8.22 7.30 19.08
CA ILE A 38 9.32 7.64 18.16
C ILE A 38 9.57 9.15 18.19
N ILE A 39 8.53 9.96 18.05
CA ILE A 39 8.62 11.42 18.09
C ILE A 39 9.18 11.87 19.45
N GLY A 40 8.60 11.39 20.55
CA GLY A 40 9.03 11.75 21.89
C GLY A 40 10.49 11.39 22.16
N SER A 41 10.93 10.19 21.77
CA SER A 41 12.31 9.76 21.94
C SER A 41 13.28 10.56 21.05
N ALA A 42 12.89 10.85 19.81
CA ALA A 42 13.70 11.61 18.87
C ALA A 42 13.93 13.07 19.30
N PHE A 43 12.89 13.74 19.78
CA PHE A 43 12.98 15.15 20.16
C PHE A 43 13.46 15.39 21.59
N SER A 44 13.10 14.51 22.53
CA SER A 44 13.37 14.78 23.95
C SER A 44 14.67 14.17 24.45
N ILE A 45 15.06 12.99 23.98
CA ILE A 45 16.17 12.23 24.54
C ILE A 45 17.34 12.11 23.55
N ALA A 46 17.04 11.82 22.27
CA ALA A 46 18.07 11.57 21.27
C ALA A 46 19.11 12.72 21.13
N PRO A 47 18.72 14.01 21.18
CA PRO A 47 19.69 15.12 21.05
C PRO A 47 20.66 15.25 22.22
N ARG A 48 20.41 14.55 23.34
CA ARG A 48 21.22 14.63 24.57
C ARG A 48 22.24 13.52 24.71
N LEU A 49 22.32 12.60 23.74
CA LEU A 49 23.17 11.42 23.81
C LEU A 49 24.06 11.32 22.57
N ASP A 50 25.25 10.76 22.75
CA ASP A 50 26.25 10.59 21.68
C ASP A 50 25.80 9.63 20.56
N GLN A 51 24.85 8.75 20.86
CA GLN A 51 24.34 7.77 19.91
C GLN A 51 22.80 7.81 19.85
N PRO A 52 22.21 8.77 19.13
CA PRO A 52 20.77 9.02 19.09
C PRO A 52 19.94 7.81 18.61
N ILE A 53 20.52 6.97 17.74
CA ILE A 53 19.83 5.82 17.12
C ILE A 53 19.42 4.76 18.16
N PHE A 54 20.21 4.57 19.22
CA PHE A 54 19.87 3.60 20.28
C PHE A 54 18.67 4.06 21.11
N VAL A 55 18.55 5.36 21.32
CA VAL A 55 17.41 5.93 22.05
C VAL A 55 16.11 5.70 21.31
N ILE A 56 16.11 5.94 19.99
CA ILE A 56 14.96 5.67 19.14
C ILE A 56 14.63 4.17 19.16
N ALA A 57 15.66 3.31 19.09
CA ALA A 57 15.46 1.86 19.14
C ALA A 57 14.82 1.39 20.46
N ILE A 58 15.28 1.94 21.60
CA ILE A 58 14.70 1.66 22.93
C ILE A 58 13.28 2.23 23.02
N GLY A 59 13.05 3.44 22.51
CA GLY A 59 11.74 4.07 22.44
C GLY A 59 10.72 3.19 21.70
N VAL A 60 11.10 2.62 20.56
CA VAL A 60 10.27 1.67 19.79
C VAL A 60 9.95 0.42 20.62
N LEU A 61 10.90 -0.13 21.38
CA LEU A 61 10.66 -1.30 22.24
C LEU A 61 9.69 -0.98 23.38
N ILE A 62 9.88 0.14 24.06
CA ILE A 62 9.00 0.59 25.14
C ILE A 62 7.57 0.78 24.59
N CYS A 63 7.45 1.46 23.44
CA CYS A 63 6.14 1.71 22.84
C CYS A 63 5.49 0.42 22.29
N GLY A 64 6.28 -0.54 21.82
CA GLY A 64 5.77 -1.87 21.50
C GLY A 64 5.15 -2.57 22.69
N GLY A 65 5.81 -2.48 23.87
CA GLY A 65 5.25 -2.95 25.13
C GLY A 65 3.95 -2.22 25.52
N LEU A 66 3.94 -0.90 25.40
CA LEU A 66 2.74 -0.08 25.67
C LEU A 66 1.58 -0.40 24.72
N GLN A 67 1.85 -0.70 23.44
CA GLN A 67 0.83 -1.14 22.48
C GLN A 67 0.17 -2.45 22.91
N VAL A 68 0.95 -3.42 23.41
CA VAL A 68 0.41 -4.66 23.98
C VAL A 68 -0.45 -4.34 25.20
N LEU A 69 0.07 -3.55 26.15
CA LEU A 69 -0.64 -3.18 27.36
C LEU A 69 -1.95 -2.43 27.09
N LEU A 70 -1.98 -1.55 26.09
CA LEU A 70 -3.18 -0.84 25.67
C LEU A 70 -4.32 -1.78 25.25
N GLN A 71 -3.98 -2.92 24.65
CA GLN A 71 -4.99 -3.87 24.17
C GLN A 71 -5.46 -4.85 25.24
N VAL A 72 -4.66 -5.06 26.32
CA VAL A 72 -4.98 -6.03 27.40
C VAL A 72 -6.35 -5.81 28.05
N PRO A 73 -6.77 -4.58 28.44
CA PRO A 73 -8.09 -4.37 29.03
C PRO A 73 -9.22 -4.79 28.10
N SER A 74 -9.10 -4.41 26.82
CA SER A 74 -10.10 -4.77 25.80
C SER A 74 -10.15 -6.28 25.56
N LEU A 75 -8.99 -6.97 25.58
CA LEU A 75 -8.90 -8.42 25.46
C LEU A 75 -9.55 -9.14 26.67
N LYS A 76 -9.26 -8.71 27.89
CA LYS A 76 -9.88 -9.29 29.09
C LYS A 76 -11.42 -9.20 29.04
N ASN A 77 -11.93 -8.10 28.51
CA ASN A 77 -13.37 -7.88 28.37
C ASN A 77 -14.03 -8.72 27.25
N THR A 78 -13.29 -9.49 26.46
CA THR A 78 -13.88 -10.45 25.50
C THR A 78 -14.36 -11.75 26.18
N GLY A 79 -13.92 -12.02 27.41
CA GLY A 79 -14.22 -13.26 28.10
C GLY A 79 -13.54 -14.51 27.53
N GLN A 80 -12.70 -14.34 26.49
CA GLN A 80 -12.01 -15.46 25.87
C GLN A 80 -10.79 -15.89 26.67
N SER A 81 -10.50 -17.19 26.65
CA SER A 81 -9.28 -17.72 27.26
C SER A 81 -8.06 -17.35 26.44
N LEU A 82 -7.17 -16.55 27.01
CA LEU A 82 -5.91 -16.13 26.39
C LEU A 82 -4.76 -17.14 26.61
N LYS A 83 -5.08 -18.35 27.07
CA LYS A 83 -4.05 -19.37 27.30
C LYS A 83 -3.47 -19.83 25.96
N PRO A 84 -2.15 -19.82 25.78
CA PRO A 84 -1.53 -20.33 24.58
C PRO A 84 -1.79 -21.85 24.48
N VAL A 85 -2.35 -22.27 23.36
CA VAL A 85 -2.59 -23.69 23.05
C VAL A 85 -1.71 -24.06 21.85
N PHE A 86 -0.76 -24.94 22.06
CA PHE A 86 0.09 -25.47 21.01
C PHE A 86 -0.47 -26.84 20.55
N SER A 87 -1.31 -26.82 19.53
CA SER A 87 -1.86 -28.04 18.92
C SER A 87 -1.81 -27.95 17.40
N LEU A 88 -0.75 -28.49 16.80
CA LEU A 88 -0.62 -28.58 15.33
C LEU A 88 -1.62 -29.57 14.70
N ASN A 89 -2.22 -30.43 15.52
CA ASN A 89 -3.19 -31.44 15.08
C ASN A 89 -4.64 -30.95 15.05
N ASP A 90 -4.91 -29.75 15.57
CA ASP A 90 -6.24 -29.17 15.52
C ASP A 90 -6.64 -28.90 14.06
N PRO A 91 -7.81 -29.41 13.60
CA PRO A 91 -8.30 -29.19 12.25
C PRO A 91 -8.42 -27.70 11.87
N LYS A 92 -8.74 -26.83 12.86
CA LYS A 92 -8.85 -25.38 12.68
C LYS A 92 -7.49 -24.75 12.39
N ILE A 93 -6.45 -25.20 13.10
CA ILE A 93 -5.07 -24.73 12.88
C ILE A 93 -4.56 -25.19 11.52
N ARG A 94 -4.83 -26.45 11.11
CA ARG A 94 -4.48 -26.92 9.76
C ARG A 94 -5.20 -26.13 8.66
N LYS A 95 -6.48 -25.80 8.86
CA LYS A 95 -7.23 -24.96 7.92
C LYS A 95 -6.62 -23.56 7.83
N LEU A 96 -6.26 -22.94 8.97
CA LEU A 96 -5.59 -21.65 9.04
C LEU A 96 -4.26 -21.66 8.27
N LEU A 97 -3.40 -22.66 8.51
CA LEU A 97 -2.11 -22.79 7.84
C LEU A 97 -2.26 -22.95 6.31
N LYS A 98 -3.27 -23.73 5.86
CA LYS A 98 -3.58 -23.84 4.43
C LYS A 98 -4.02 -22.53 3.79
N LEU A 99 -4.72 -21.67 4.53
CA LEU A 99 -5.15 -20.35 4.06
C LEU A 99 -4.02 -19.31 4.11
N LEU A 100 -3.12 -19.43 5.10
CA LEU A 100 -1.97 -18.53 5.24
C LEU A 100 -0.97 -18.66 4.07
N GLY A 101 -0.74 -19.87 3.57
CA GLY A 101 0.24 -20.10 2.50
C GLY A 101 0.03 -19.20 1.27
N PRO A 102 -1.12 -19.24 0.60
CA PRO A 102 -1.40 -18.36 -0.55
C PRO A 102 -1.37 -16.86 -0.21
N THR A 103 -1.84 -16.49 0.99
CA THR A 103 -1.84 -15.09 1.44
C THR A 103 -0.42 -14.57 1.66
N LEU A 104 0.45 -15.37 2.27
CA LEU A 104 1.86 -15.05 2.46
C LEU A 104 2.61 -14.95 1.13
N LEU A 105 2.29 -15.82 0.16
CA LEU A 105 2.87 -15.72 -1.18
C LEU A 105 2.47 -14.40 -1.85
N GLY A 106 1.20 -14.00 -1.79
CA GLY A 106 0.74 -12.73 -2.36
C GLY A 106 1.41 -11.51 -1.72
N ALA A 107 1.48 -11.47 -0.39
CA ALA A 107 2.18 -10.41 0.34
C ALA A 107 3.71 -10.44 0.08
N GLY A 108 4.28 -11.64 -0.06
CA GLY A 108 5.70 -11.84 -0.36
C GLY A 108 6.12 -11.26 -1.69
N VAL A 109 5.31 -11.39 -2.74
CA VAL A 109 5.61 -10.82 -4.07
C VAL A 109 5.78 -9.30 -4.00
N TYR A 110 4.88 -8.61 -3.30
CA TYR A 110 4.99 -7.17 -3.09
C TYR A 110 6.27 -6.82 -2.33
N GLN A 111 6.59 -7.57 -1.27
CA GLN A 111 7.78 -7.33 -0.46
C GLN A 111 9.07 -7.60 -1.24
N ILE A 112 9.10 -8.62 -2.12
CA ILE A 112 10.24 -8.91 -2.98
C ILE A 112 10.53 -7.73 -3.91
N ASN A 113 9.50 -7.11 -4.50
CA ASN A 113 9.67 -5.94 -5.35
C ASN A 113 10.29 -4.75 -4.59
N ILE A 114 9.81 -4.48 -3.36
CA ILE A 114 10.37 -3.43 -2.50
C ILE A 114 11.83 -3.73 -2.17
N ILE A 115 12.16 -4.95 -1.77
CA ILE A 115 13.53 -5.36 -1.43
C ILE A 115 14.44 -5.23 -2.65
N LEU A 116 13.99 -5.67 -3.83
CA LEU A 116 14.75 -5.57 -5.07
C LEU A 116 15.13 -4.12 -5.37
N LEU A 117 14.15 -3.22 -5.38
CA LEU A 117 14.40 -1.81 -5.70
C LEU A 117 15.26 -1.10 -4.66
N ARG A 118 15.09 -1.43 -3.38
CA ARG A 118 15.97 -0.91 -2.31
C ARG A 118 17.40 -1.41 -2.44
N ASN A 119 17.60 -2.69 -2.77
CA ASN A 119 18.92 -3.23 -3.05
C ASN A 119 19.55 -2.54 -4.27
N LEU A 120 18.78 -2.32 -5.33
CA LEU A 120 19.29 -1.58 -6.49
C LEU A 120 19.67 -0.14 -6.11
N ALA A 121 18.85 0.53 -5.28
CA ALA A 121 19.18 1.86 -4.79
C ALA A 121 20.46 1.91 -3.93
N SER A 122 20.80 0.83 -3.24
CA SER A 122 22.02 0.77 -2.41
C SER A 122 23.32 0.71 -3.22
N PHE A 123 23.27 0.42 -4.51
CA PHE A 123 24.42 0.50 -5.42
C PHE A 123 24.64 1.88 -6.02
N LEU A 124 23.69 2.81 -5.80
CA LEU A 124 23.79 4.19 -6.24
C LEU A 124 24.60 5.04 -5.24
N PRO A 125 25.00 6.27 -5.60
CA PRO A 125 25.70 7.17 -4.69
C PRO A 125 25.00 7.38 -3.35
N GLU A 126 25.74 7.88 -2.35
CA GLU A 126 25.20 8.18 -1.03
C GLU A 126 23.98 9.13 -1.10
N GLY A 127 22.98 8.87 -0.26
CA GLY A 127 21.73 9.64 -0.23
C GLY A 127 20.59 9.07 -1.09
N GLN A 128 20.90 8.36 -2.18
CA GLN A 128 19.89 7.93 -3.17
C GLN A 128 18.82 6.99 -2.57
N VAL A 129 19.19 6.14 -1.61
CA VAL A 129 18.21 5.30 -0.88
C VAL A 129 17.19 6.16 -0.11
N THR A 130 17.65 7.27 0.47
CA THR A 130 16.80 8.21 1.21
C THR A 130 15.84 8.93 0.25
N HIS A 131 16.34 9.40 -0.90
CA HIS A 131 15.53 10.05 -1.92
C HIS A 131 14.44 9.11 -2.45
N TYR A 132 14.83 7.86 -2.77
CA TYR A 132 13.88 6.81 -3.16
C TYR A 132 12.79 6.62 -2.11
N TYR A 133 13.20 6.49 -0.83
CA TYR A 133 12.27 6.24 0.27
C TYR A 133 11.29 7.39 0.48
N ASN A 134 11.79 8.63 0.51
CA ASN A 134 10.98 9.82 0.70
C ASN A 134 9.96 9.99 -0.44
N ALA A 135 10.41 9.86 -1.70
CA ALA A 135 9.55 9.94 -2.88
C ALA A 135 8.48 8.84 -2.89
N SER A 136 8.85 7.59 -2.58
CA SER A 136 7.90 6.47 -2.53
C SER A 136 6.83 6.69 -1.46
N ARG A 137 7.19 7.23 -0.29
CA ARG A 137 6.23 7.53 0.80
C ARG A 137 5.18 8.55 0.41
N LEU A 138 5.59 9.63 -0.28
CA LEU A 138 4.64 10.63 -0.78
C LEU A 138 3.67 10.02 -1.80
N SER A 139 4.16 9.18 -2.69
CA SER A 139 3.33 8.46 -3.67
C SER A 139 2.37 7.47 -3.00
N GLU A 140 2.84 6.70 -2.00
CA GLU A 140 2.02 5.77 -1.23
C GLU A 140 0.89 6.46 -0.46
N LEU A 141 1.12 7.69 0.02
CA LEU A 141 0.09 8.49 0.70
C LEU A 141 -1.10 8.76 -0.23
N VAL A 142 -0.85 9.18 -1.46
CA VAL A 142 -1.91 9.42 -2.46
C VAL A 142 -2.68 8.14 -2.75
N LEU A 143 -1.98 7.01 -2.95
CA LEU A 143 -2.63 5.71 -3.18
C LEU A 143 -3.44 5.25 -1.97
N GLY A 144 -2.95 5.48 -0.76
CA GLY A 144 -3.63 5.13 0.48
C GLY A 144 -4.95 5.87 0.65
N VAL A 145 -4.92 7.19 0.44
CA VAL A 145 -6.10 8.05 0.62
C VAL A 145 -7.15 7.80 -0.47
N PHE A 146 -6.76 7.78 -1.73
CA PHE A 146 -7.71 7.78 -2.83
C PHE A 146 -7.99 6.38 -3.39
N ALA A 147 -6.96 5.61 -3.75
CA ALA A 147 -7.17 4.33 -4.44
C ALA A 147 -7.69 3.25 -3.49
N PHE A 148 -7.15 3.16 -2.26
CA PHE A 148 -7.52 2.10 -1.32
C PHE A 148 -8.96 2.25 -0.81
N GLY A 149 -9.40 3.48 -0.54
CA GLY A 149 -10.77 3.76 -0.08
C GLY A 149 -11.82 3.31 -1.10
N ILE A 150 -11.62 3.66 -2.38
CA ILE A 150 -12.55 3.30 -3.46
C ILE A 150 -12.61 1.79 -3.68
N VAL A 151 -11.45 1.13 -3.70
CA VAL A 151 -11.38 -0.33 -3.84
C VAL A 151 -12.09 -1.02 -2.70
N SER A 152 -11.87 -0.60 -1.46
CA SER A 152 -12.51 -1.18 -0.27
C SER A 152 -14.03 -0.99 -0.27
N ALA A 153 -14.51 0.15 -0.73
CA ALA A 153 -15.94 0.43 -0.86
C ALA A 153 -16.60 -0.39 -1.97
N SER A 154 -15.90 -0.61 -3.09
CA SER A 154 -16.44 -1.33 -4.26
C SER A 154 -16.38 -2.86 -4.11
N PHE A 155 -15.44 -3.40 -3.33
CA PHE A 155 -15.16 -4.83 -3.26
C PHE A 155 -16.37 -5.69 -2.81
N PRO A 156 -17.16 -5.32 -1.78
CA PRO A 156 -18.35 -6.09 -1.38
C PRO A 156 -19.37 -6.22 -2.51
N GLU A 157 -19.62 -5.14 -3.24
CA GLU A 157 -20.59 -5.12 -4.34
C GLU A 157 -20.10 -5.93 -5.54
N LEU A 158 -18.81 -5.86 -5.87
CA LEU A 158 -18.19 -6.71 -6.89
C LEU A 158 -18.35 -8.19 -6.53
N SER A 159 -18.06 -8.56 -5.29
CA SER A 159 -18.16 -9.95 -4.81
C SER A 159 -19.61 -10.46 -4.83
N LEU A 160 -20.56 -9.63 -4.42
CA LEU A 160 -21.97 -9.97 -4.45
C LEU A 160 -22.48 -10.13 -5.90
N SER A 161 -22.07 -9.24 -6.81
CA SER A 161 -22.45 -9.30 -8.21
C SER A 161 -21.95 -10.57 -8.90
N VAL A 162 -20.74 -11.03 -8.56
CA VAL A 162 -20.20 -12.31 -9.04
C VAL A 162 -20.99 -13.48 -8.47
N ALA A 163 -21.29 -13.47 -7.15
CA ALA A 163 -22.05 -14.54 -6.50
C ALA A 163 -23.49 -14.67 -7.04
N GLN A 164 -24.09 -13.56 -7.48
CA GLN A 164 -25.42 -13.51 -8.07
C GLN A 164 -25.42 -13.68 -9.61
N GLU A 165 -24.24 -13.87 -10.21
CA GLU A 165 -24.07 -13.92 -11.68
C GLU A 165 -24.62 -12.68 -12.40
N ASN A 166 -24.69 -11.54 -11.70
CA ASN A 166 -25.20 -10.27 -12.26
C ASN A 166 -24.05 -9.50 -12.95
N TRP A 167 -23.79 -9.87 -14.19
CA TRP A 167 -22.67 -9.33 -14.99
C TRP A 167 -22.85 -7.86 -15.36
N SER A 168 -24.11 -7.40 -15.50
CA SER A 168 -24.40 -5.97 -15.72
C SER A 168 -23.94 -5.14 -14.53
N LYS A 169 -24.40 -5.50 -13.34
CA LYS A 169 -24.05 -4.80 -12.11
C LYS A 169 -22.54 -4.86 -11.81
N LEU A 170 -21.90 -6.00 -12.07
CA LEU A 170 -20.47 -6.14 -11.94
C LEU A 170 -19.69 -5.15 -12.81
N ARG A 171 -20.12 -4.98 -14.09
CA ARG A 171 -19.54 -4.02 -15.02
C ARG A 171 -19.76 -2.58 -14.57
N ASP A 172 -20.96 -2.25 -14.14
CA ASP A 172 -21.31 -0.90 -13.69
C ASP A 172 -20.51 -0.51 -12.43
N THR A 173 -20.40 -1.41 -11.45
CA THR A 173 -19.59 -1.20 -10.25
C THR A 173 -18.11 -1.06 -10.60
N LEU A 174 -17.57 -1.91 -11.48
CA LEU A 174 -16.17 -1.80 -11.93
C LEU A 174 -15.93 -0.49 -12.67
N ARG A 175 -16.82 -0.11 -13.58
CA ARG A 175 -16.72 1.15 -14.34
C ARG A 175 -16.78 2.36 -13.42
N THR A 176 -17.78 2.42 -12.54
CA THR A 176 -17.95 3.54 -11.61
C THR A 176 -16.79 3.63 -10.63
N GLY A 177 -16.36 2.52 -10.02
CA GLY A 177 -15.24 2.49 -9.13
C GLY A 177 -13.92 2.90 -9.80
N THR A 178 -13.67 2.42 -11.03
CA THR A 178 -12.49 2.83 -11.80
C THR A 178 -12.55 4.31 -12.17
N ALA A 179 -13.70 4.80 -12.64
CA ALA A 179 -13.88 6.21 -13.00
C ALA A 179 -13.69 7.13 -11.78
N SER A 180 -14.31 6.81 -10.65
CA SER A 180 -14.14 7.56 -9.40
C SER A 180 -12.69 7.54 -8.92
N GLY A 181 -12.00 6.40 -9.02
CA GLY A 181 -10.59 6.28 -8.69
C GLY A 181 -9.72 7.16 -9.58
N MET A 182 -9.94 7.12 -10.87
CA MET A 182 -9.20 7.94 -11.84
C MET A 182 -9.47 9.43 -11.68
N LEU A 183 -10.70 9.81 -11.36
CA LEU A 183 -11.07 11.21 -11.10
C LEU A 183 -10.26 11.84 -9.96
N LEU A 184 -9.88 11.06 -8.96
CA LEU A 184 -9.07 11.52 -7.83
C LEU A 184 -7.58 11.31 -8.05
N VAL A 185 -7.19 10.14 -8.55
CA VAL A 185 -5.77 9.77 -8.68
C VAL A 185 -5.08 10.52 -9.82
N VAL A 186 -5.76 10.78 -10.95
CA VAL A 186 -5.13 11.49 -12.08
C VAL A 186 -4.79 12.94 -11.71
N PRO A 187 -5.70 13.77 -11.16
CA PRO A 187 -5.34 15.10 -10.72
C PRO A 187 -4.26 15.10 -9.63
N ALA A 188 -4.32 14.14 -8.67
CA ALA A 188 -3.30 13.99 -7.63
C ALA A 188 -1.93 13.62 -8.23
N SER A 189 -1.89 12.74 -9.22
CA SER A 189 -0.67 12.38 -9.96
C SER A 189 -0.08 13.59 -10.68
N VAL A 190 -0.91 14.33 -11.42
CA VAL A 190 -0.49 15.57 -12.10
C VAL A 190 0.00 16.60 -11.07
N GLY A 191 -0.72 16.76 -9.96
CA GLY A 191 -0.31 17.63 -8.87
C GLY A 191 1.05 17.25 -8.30
N LEU A 192 1.31 15.97 -8.06
CA LEU A 192 2.62 15.49 -7.60
C LEU A 192 3.72 15.71 -8.64
N ILE A 193 3.42 15.61 -9.94
CA ILE A 193 4.41 15.86 -11.00
C ILE A 193 4.76 17.35 -11.05
N VAL A 194 3.76 18.23 -11.06
CA VAL A 194 3.97 19.68 -11.23
C VAL A 194 4.51 20.31 -9.94
N LEU A 195 4.04 19.86 -8.79
CA LEU A 195 4.40 20.42 -7.48
C LEU A 195 5.43 19.59 -6.71
N ALA A 196 6.15 18.66 -7.39
CA ALA A 196 7.10 17.77 -6.74
C ALA A 196 8.14 18.53 -5.92
N GLU A 197 8.80 19.50 -6.54
CA GLU A 197 9.86 20.29 -5.90
C GLU A 197 9.34 21.15 -4.74
N PRO A 198 8.26 21.95 -4.87
CA PRO A 198 7.63 22.62 -3.74
C PRO A 198 7.21 21.71 -2.60
N ILE A 199 6.61 20.55 -2.90
CA ILE A 199 6.16 19.61 -1.88
C ILE A 199 7.37 19.03 -1.12
N VAL A 200 8.39 18.56 -1.84
CA VAL A 200 9.60 17.98 -1.24
C VAL A 200 10.35 19.05 -0.44
N SER A 201 10.52 20.27 -0.96
CA SER A 201 11.19 21.33 -0.24
C SER A 201 10.46 21.70 1.04
N MET A 202 9.14 21.86 1.00
CA MET A 202 8.34 22.18 2.17
C MET A 202 8.46 21.12 3.28
N LEU A 203 8.56 19.84 2.90
CA LEU A 203 8.55 18.73 3.86
C LEU A 203 9.94 18.34 4.37
N PHE A 204 10.97 18.45 3.53
CA PHE A 204 12.28 17.87 3.82
C PHE A 204 13.45 18.88 3.79
N PHE A 205 13.28 20.07 3.21
CA PHE A 205 14.37 21.07 3.12
C PHE A 205 14.65 21.73 4.47
N HIS A 206 15.26 20.93 5.37
CA HIS A 206 15.71 21.40 6.68
C HIS A 206 16.84 20.52 7.23
N GLY A 207 17.62 21.06 8.15
CA GLY A 207 18.74 20.34 8.77
C GLY A 207 19.87 20.04 7.78
N ALA A 208 20.20 18.78 7.61
CA ALA A 208 21.25 18.34 6.69
C ALA A 208 20.80 18.15 5.23
N TYR A 209 19.49 18.27 4.96
CA TYR A 209 18.93 18.06 3.62
C TYR A 209 19.22 19.29 2.73
N GLN A 210 20.00 19.10 1.67
CA GLN A 210 20.43 20.14 0.77
C GLN A 210 19.47 20.32 -0.42
N TRP A 211 19.68 21.39 -1.20
CA TRP A 211 18.83 21.66 -2.38
C TRP A 211 18.96 20.56 -3.46
N ASP A 212 20.14 19.99 -3.63
CA ASP A 212 20.35 18.86 -4.53
C ASP A 212 19.51 17.63 -4.11
N ASP A 213 19.44 17.35 -2.80
CA ASP A 213 18.58 16.27 -2.26
C ASP A 213 17.10 16.52 -2.57
N VAL A 214 16.66 17.78 -2.51
CA VAL A 214 15.29 18.17 -2.89
C VAL A 214 15.04 17.85 -4.36
N GLN A 215 15.96 18.23 -5.24
CA GLN A 215 15.83 18.00 -6.67
C GLN A 215 15.81 16.50 -7.01
N GLN A 216 16.72 15.70 -6.46
CA GLN A 216 16.78 14.26 -6.66
C GLN A 216 15.49 13.56 -6.17
N THR A 217 15.01 13.95 -4.99
CA THR A 217 13.75 13.41 -4.45
C THR A 217 12.54 13.83 -5.29
N ALA A 218 12.51 15.08 -5.77
CA ALA A 218 11.43 15.58 -6.62
C ALA A 218 11.38 14.85 -7.97
N LEU A 219 12.54 14.61 -8.61
CA LEU A 219 12.63 13.81 -9.84
C LEU A 219 12.15 12.38 -9.65
N ALA A 220 12.53 11.75 -8.53
CA ALA A 220 12.04 10.43 -8.18
C ALA A 220 10.52 10.43 -7.94
N LEU A 221 9.98 11.47 -7.25
CA LEU A 221 8.55 11.61 -6.99
C LEU A 221 7.75 11.77 -8.28
N GLN A 222 8.23 12.57 -9.22
CA GLN A 222 7.63 12.72 -10.55
C GLN A 222 7.53 11.39 -11.27
N ALA A 223 8.63 10.62 -11.26
CA ALA A 223 8.69 9.31 -11.89
C ALA A 223 7.71 8.30 -11.22
N PHE A 224 7.61 8.28 -9.90
CA PHE A 224 6.62 7.48 -9.17
C PHE A 224 5.19 7.90 -9.49
N ALA A 225 4.93 9.21 -9.56
CA ALA A 225 3.61 9.74 -9.80
C ALA A 225 3.02 9.28 -11.13
N LEU A 226 3.85 9.05 -12.15
CA LEU A 226 3.41 8.48 -13.43
C LEU A 226 2.72 7.12 -13.28
N SER A 227 3.11 6.30 -12.31
CA SER A 227 2.53 4.98 -12.09
C SER A 227 1.18 4.99 -11.36
N LEU A 228 0.85 6.06 -10.65
CA LEU A 228 -0.31 6.09 -9.73
C LEU A 228 -1.64 5.74 -10.42
N PRO A 229 -1.97 6.29 -11.61
CA PRO A 229 -3.19 5.90 -12.32
C PRO A 229 -3.21 4.40 -12.67
N ALA A 230 -2.07 3.87 -13.13
CA ALA A 230 -1.96 2.45 -13.45
C ALA A 230 -2.13 1.56 -12.21
N VAL A 231 -1.52 1.93 -11.08
CA VAL A 231 -1.70 1.23 -9.80
C VAL A 231 -3.17 1.22 -9.36
N ALA A 232 -3.87 2.34 -9.49
CA ALA A 232 -5.28 2.43 -9.12
C ALA A 232 -6.15 1.46 -9.93
N VAL A 233 -5.92 1.39 -11.25
CA VAL A 233 -6.63 0.44 -12.13
C VAL A 233 -6.26 -1.01 -11.81
N ILE A 234 -4.97 -1.32 -11.59
CA ILE A 234 -4.52 -2.67 -11.21
C ILE A 234 -5.22 -3.11 -9.91
N ARG A 235 -5.31 -2.25 -8.91
CA ARG A 235 -5.99 -2.59 -7.64
C ARG A 235 -7.47 -2.90 -7.86
N MET A 236 -8.15 -2.12 -8.71
CA MET A 236 -9.56 -2.35 -9.02
C MET A 236 -9.76 -3.66 -9.78
N LEU A 237 -8.92 -3.95 -10.78
CA LEU A 237 -8.95 -5.22 -11.51
C LEU A 237 -8.63 -6.41 -10.57
N THR A 238 -7.66 -6.25 -9.67
CA THR A 238 -7.32 -7.27 -8.67
C THR A 238 -8.52 -7.63 -7.80
N SER A 239 -9.33 -6.63 -7.41
CA SER A 239 -10.56 -6.87 -6.63
C SER A 239 -11.56 -7.73 -7.41
N VAL A 240 -11.67 -7.52 -8.72
CA VAL A 240 -12.53 -8.37 -9.56
C VAL A 240 -11.99 -9.80 -9.63
N TYR A 241 -10.68 -10.01 -9.84
CA TYR A 241 -10.09 -11.36 -9.78
C TYR A 241 -10.37 -12.05 -8.44
N PHE A 242 -10.24 -11.32 -7.34
CA PHE A 242 -10.52 -11.87 -6.00
C PHE A 242 -12.01 -12.19 -5.81
N SER A 243 -12.92 -11.40 -6.40
CA SER A 243 -14.36 -11.71 -6.41
C SER A 243 -14.67 -13.03 -7.13
N PHE A 244 -13.89 -13.36 -8.17
CA PHE A 244 -13.93 -14.66 -8.85
C PHE A 244 -13.13 -15.75 -8.13
N GLN A 245 -12.58 -15.49 -6.95
CA GLN A 245 -11.69 -16.39 -6.19
C GLN A 245 -10.40 -16.75 -6.94
N ASP A 246 -10.04 -16.01 -7.99
CA ASP A 246 -8.76 -16.13 -8.70
C ASP A 246 -7.69 -15.25 -8.07
N THR A 247 -7.06 -15.77 -7.03
CA THR A 247 -5.90 -15.12 -6.40
C THR A 247 -4.59 -15.38 -7.13
N LYS A 248 -4.54 -16.40 -8.01
CA LYS A 248 -3.31 -16.85 -8.66
C LYS A 248 -2.90 -15.96 -9.81
N THR A 249 -3.87 -15.49 -10.61
CA THR A 249 -3.56 -14.67 -11.81
C THR A 249 -2.91 -13.35 -11.45
N PRO A 250 -3.43 -12.52 -10.51
CA PRO A 250 -2.75 -11.29 -10.10
C PRO A 250 -1.34 -11.52 -9.55
N VAL A 251 -1.15 -12.58 -8.74
CA VAL A 251 0.17 -12.92 -8.17
C VAL A 251 1.16 -13.31 -9.27
N ARG A 252 0.75 -14.13 -10.25
CA ARG A 252 1.61 -14.50 -11.39
C ARG A 252 2.01 -13.29 -12.23
N ILE A 253 1.07 -12.39 -12.51
CA ILE A 253 1.34 -11.18 -13.26
C ILE A 253 2.31 -10.28 -12.50
N ALA A 254 2.12 -10.12 -11.19
CA ALA A 254 3.05 -9.37 -10.35
C ALA A 254 4.46 -9.98 -10.35
N LEU A 255 4.58 -11.32 -10.25
CA LEU A 255 5.85 -12.03 -10.34
C LEU A 255 6.57 -11.81 -11.69
N ILE A 256 5.82 -11.81 -12.80
CA ILE A 256 6.38 -11.52 -14.13
C ILE A 256 6.80 -10.03 -14.23
N GLY A 257 6.11 -9.14 -13.55
CA GLY A 257 6.44 -7.72 -13.52
C GLY A 257 7.74 -7.40 -12.77
N ILE A 258 8.13 -8.19 -11.75
CA ILE A 258 9.34 -7.95 -10.96
C ILE A 258 10.62 -7.89 -11.81
N PRO A 259 10.93 -8.87 -12.67
CA PRO A 259 12.10 -8.80 -13.53
C PRO A 259 12.07 -7.57 -14.47
N VAL A 260 10.92 -7.22 -15.00
CA VAL A 260 10.77 -6.04 -15.88
C VAL A 260 11.08 -4.77 -15.10
N THR A 261 10.50 -4.61 -13.91
CA THR A 261 10.80 -3.49 -13.01
C THR A 261 12.28 -3.44 -12.66
N GLY A 262 12.87 -4.58 -12.29
CA GLY A 262 14.28 -4.66 -11.90
C GLY A 262 15.25 -4.35 -13.03
N LEU A 263 15.05 -4.94 -14.21
CA LEU A 263 15.92 -4.74 -15.37
C LEU A 263 15.83 -3.31 -15.91
N LEU A 264 14.62 -2.77 -16.08
CA LEU A 264 14.44 -1.39 -16.52
C LEU A 264 14.91 -0.38 -15.48
N GLY A 265 14.61 -0.64 -14.20
CA GLY A 265 15.09 0.19 -13.11
C GLY A 265 16.62 0.22 -13.03
N TRP A 266 17.27 -0.94 -13.13
CA TRP A 266 18.73 -1.04 -13.18
C TRP A 266 19.31 -0.28 -14.39
N TYR A 267 18.79 -0.54 -15.58
CA TYR A 267 19.28 0.09 -16.82
C TYR A 267 19.18 1.61 -16.75
N TRP A 268 18.02 2.15 -16.37
CA TRP A 268 17.81 3.59 -16.28
C TRP A 268 18.53 4.23 -15.09
N SER A 269 18.74 3.49 -14.00
CA SER A 269 19.45 4.04 -12.84
C SER A 269 20.93 4.34 -13.12
N MET A 270 21.53 3.71 -14.13
CA MET A 270 22.90 4.02 -14.54
C MET A 270 23.04 5.43 -15.14
N GLN A 271 21.97 6.04 -15.62
CA GLN A 271 21.98 7.38 -16.22
C GLN A 271 21.19 8.40 -15.40
N LEU A 272 20.15 7.99 -14.73
CA LEU A 272 19.16 8.84 -14.05
C LEU A 272 19.11 8.58 -12.54
N GLU A 273 20.06 7.81 -12.00
CA GLU A 273 20.14 7.49 -10.58
C GLU A 273 18.79 7.02 -9.99
N VAL A 274 18.33 7.63 -8.89
CA VAL A 274 17.08 7.28 -8.22
C VAL A 274 15.85 7.48 -9.10
N GLN A 275 15.86 8.49 -9.97
CA GLN A 275 14.77 8.71 -10.92
C GLN A 275 14.62 7.52 -11.87
N GLY A 276 15.73 6.93 -12.32
CA GLY A 276 15.73 5.73 -13.17
C GLY A 276 15.08 4.53 -12.51
N LEU A 277 15.33 4.30 -11.21
CA LEU A 277 14.65 3.25 -10.43
C LEU A 277 13.14 3.47 -10.36
N ALA A 278 12.72 4.71 -10.11
CA ALA A 278 11.31 5.07 -10.04
C ALA A 278 10.60 4.93 -11.40
N LEU A 279 11.26 5.30 -12.49
CA LEU A 279 10.77 5.07 -13.86
C LEU A 279 10.67 3.56 -14.16
N GLY A 280 11.63 2.75 -13.73
CA GLY A 280 11.59 1.30 -13.86
C GLY A 280 10.37 0.69 -13.16
N LEU A 281 10.03 1.16 -11.95
CA LEU A 281 8.81 0.77 -11.26
C LEU A 281 7.57 1.17 -12.07
N SER A 282 7.55 2.40 -12.59
CA SER A 282 6.42 2.89 -13.38
C SER A 282 6.21 2.08 -14.65
N ALA A 283 7.28 1.80 -15.39
CA ALA A 283 7.23 0.96 -16.59
C ALA A 283 6.78 -0.48 -16.27
N GLY A 284 7.32 -1.08 -15.19
CA GLY A 284 6.88 -2.39 -14.73
C GLY A 284 5.41 -2.42 -14.32
N THR A 285 4.91 -1.33 -13.72
CA THR A 285 3.50 -1.18 -13.37
C THR A 285 2.61 -1.10 -14.63
N PHE A 286 2.98 -0.31 -15.63
CA PHE A 286 2.25 -0.29 -16.90
C PHE A 286 2.28 -1.64 -17.61
N PHE A 287 3.41 -2.34 -17.59
CA PHE A 287 3.50 -3.70 -18.11
C PHE A 287 2.56 -4.66 -17.39
N GLN A 288 2.49 -4.60 -16.06
CA GLN A 288 1.53 -5.38 -15.26
C GLN A 288 0.08 -5.04 -15.62
N LEU A 289 -0.25 -3.75 -15.82
CA LEU A 289 -1.57 -3.31 -16.24
C LEU A 289 -1.97 -3.91 -17.59
N ILE A 290 -1.07 -3.88 -18.57
CA ILE A 290 -1.29 -4.47 -19.89
C ILE A 290 -1.54 -5.98 -19.78
N LEU A 291 -0.70 -6.71 -19.05
CA LEU A 291 -0.87 -8.14 -18.83
C LEU A 291 -2.19 -8.46 -18.11
N MET A 292 -2.56 -7.64 -17.14
CA MET A 292 -3.78 -7.83 -16.38
C MET A 292 -5.02 -7.60 -17.25
N GLY A 293 -5.02 -6.54 -18.06
CA GLY A 293 -6.07 -6.27 -19.04
C GLY A 293 -6.17 -7.37 -20.11
N TRP A 294 -5.02 -7.89 -20.57
CA TRP A 294 -5.00 -9.01 -21.51
C TRP A 294 -5.62 -10.28 -20.91
N ASN A 295 -5.21 -10.66 -19.71
CA ASN A 295 -5.75 -11.82 -19.02
C ASN A 295 -7.23 -11.64 -18.62
N PHE A 296 -7.67 -10.40 -18.42
CA PHE A 296 -9.07 -10.11 -18.10
C PHE A 296 -10.04 -10.54 -19.21
N ARG A 297 -9.57 -10.62 -20.46
CA ARG A 297 -10.34 -11.13 -21.61
C ARG A 297 -10.79 -12.60 -21.47
N LYS A 298 -10.21 -13.37 -20.53
CA LYS A 298 -10.63 -14.76 -20.23
C LYS A 298 -12.04 -14.84 -19.63
N PHE A 299 -12.51 -13.78 -18.99
CA PHE A 299 -13.87 -13.71 -18.47
C PHE A 299 -14.84 -13.46 -19.62
N LYS A 300 -15.16 -14.52 -20.43
CA LYS A 300 -15.94 -14.46 -21.68
C LYS A 300 -17.29 -13.75 -21.56
N ASN A 301 -17.94 -13.76 -20.42
CA ASN A 301 -19.22 -13.10 -20.18
C ASN A 301 -19.09 -11.57 -20.08
N PHE A 302 -17.88 -11.04 -20.18
CA PHE A 302 -17.55 -9.62 -20.06
C PHE A 302 -17.37 -8.89 -21.41
N HIS A 303 -17.38 -9.62 -22.54
CA HIS A 303 -16.84 -9.14 -23.82
C HIS A 303 -17.71 -8.16 -24.61
N GLN A 304 -18.92 -7.81 -24.20
CA GLN A 304 -19.68 -6.78 -24.91
C GLN A 304 -19.45 -5.40 -24.27
N ASN A 305 -18.67 -4.55 -24.95
CA ASN A 305 -18.47 -3.11 -24.70
C ASN A 305 -17.66 -2.72 -23.44
N TRP A 306 -16.46 -3.29 -23.25
CA TRP A 306 -15.66 -3.01 -22.06
C TRP A 306 -14.57 -1.93 -22.20
N TRP A 307 -14.40 -1.28 -23.32
CA TRP A 307 -13.42 -0.20 -23.38
C TRP A 307 -13.91 1.01 -22.60
N PRO A 308 -13.13 1.59 -21.68
CA PRO A 308 -13.55 2.81 -20.99
C PRO A 308 -13.77 3.91 -22.03
N VAL A 309 -14.99 4.37 -22.15
CA VAL A 309 -15.29 5.63 -22.83
C VAL A 309 -14.46 6.69 -22.09
N PRO A 310 -13.68 7.53 -22.79
CA PRO A 310 -12.96 8.62 -22.16
C PRO A 310 -13.91 9.37 -21.25
N VAL A 311 -13.50 9.59 -19.99
CA VAL A 311 -14.30 10.30 -18.99
C VAL A 311 -14.58 11.68 -19.56
N SER A 312 -15.77 11.84 -20.11
CA SER A 312 -16.26 13.14 -20.52
C SER A 312 -16.62 13.88 -19.22
N TYR A 313 -15.83 14.86 -18.85
CA TYR A 313 -16.02 15.71 -17.67
C TYR A 313 -17.33 16.53 -17.70
N THR A 314 -18.19 16.29 -18.70
CA THR A 314 -19.39 17.06 -18.97
C THR A 314 -20.60 16.75 -18.07
N HIS A 315 -20.51 15.80 -17.13
CA HIS A 315 -21.64 15.42 -16.26
C HIS A 315 -21.39 15.59 -14.76
N LEU A 316 -20.51 16.50 -14.35
CA LEU A 316 -20.47 17.00 -12.97
C LEU A 316 -21.35 18.27 -12.81
N THR A 317 -22.51 18.29 -13.43
CA THR A 317 -23.59 19.16 -12.95
C THR A 317 -24.30 18.39 -11.86
N LEU A 318 -24.02 18.76 -10.61
CA LEU A 318 -24.91 18.45 -9.48
C LEU A 318 -26.33 18.81 -9.88
N PRO A 319 -27.34 17.94 -9.64
CA PRO A 319 -28.73 18.33 -9.80
C PRO A 319 -29.04 19.39 -8.71
N THR A 320 -29.03 20.67 -9.11
CA THR A 320 -29.46 21.78 -8.27
C THR A 320 -30.98 21.97 -8.35
N SER A 321 -31.77 20.93 -8.63
CA SER A 321 -33.21 21.06 -8.85
C SER A 321 -34.11 20.52 -7.74
N ASP A 322 -33.58 20.16 -6.55
CA ASP A 322 -34.43 19.73 -5.43
C ASP A 322 -34.16 20.54 -4.15
N LEU A 323 -34.16 21.88 -4.29
CA LEU A 323 -34.29 22.79 -3.17
C LEU A 323 -35.32 23.89 -3.58
N VAL A 324 -36.59 23.51 -3.62
CA VAL A 324 -37.75 24.41 -3.42
C VAL A 324 -38.81 23.64 -2.61
#